data_97c01bff14b3892c191efe0c42913fe1
#
_entry.id   97c01bff14b3892c191efe0c42913fe1
#
_cell.length_a   1.000
_cell.length_b   1.000
_cell.length_c   1.000
_cell.angle_alpha   90.00
_cell.angle_beta   90.00
_cell.angle_gamma   90.00
#
_symmetry.space_group_name_H-M   'P 1'
#
loop_
_entity.id
_entity.type
_entity.pdbx_description
1 polymer ?
#
loop_
_entity_poly.entity_id
_entity_poly.type
_entity_poly.pdbx_seq_one_letter_code
_entity_poly.pdbx_strand_id
1 'polypeptide(L)'
;MNILLKNSLFLLGMQGINYIIPLITLPYLTRKLGFYEYGMLNTSLNIILYLVLFIDFGFNFSATKDIAKNRNNKLKIKKIYCTTIYAKIILSTISIISLLIIINFFGLFNDIKNLIYLMLPQLIYAIFFPLWLYQGLEKISFISLCSIISKIITLPLLFIFVKSAQNIYIASIILSWSYLLPLLVSYIYLHVKISYVKLNFINIKSILLTIKKSSIIFWGSVSISIYTLSTPIILSLVSNYEQVGLFIATDKLRIAFIGIFLILGQAIYPRVNILLAESKEKYITFIKSLIYYQVLFCGIASL
;
A
#
# COMPACT_ATOMS: atom_id res chain seq x y z
N MET A 1 16.93 -17.65 14.75
CA MET A 1 16.69 -16.85 13.53
C MET A 1 16.87 -15.38 13.87
N ASN A 2 17.76 -14.67 13.20
CA ASN A 2 18.07 -13.27 13.50
C ASN A 2 16.81 -12.40 13.34
N ILE A 3 16.52 -11.51 14.28
CA ILE A 3 15.30 -10.65 14.27
C ILE A 3 15.14 -9.92 12.94
N LEU A 4 16.24 -9.46 12.35
CA LEU A 4 16.25 -8.81 11.04
C LEU A 4 15.77 -9.75 9.93
N LEU A 5 16.25 -11.00 9.91
CA LEU A 5 15.85 -12.00 8.91
C LEU A 5 14.36 -12.32 9.05
N LYS A 6 13.87 -12.48 10.27
CA LYS A 6 12.44 -12.70 10.55
C LYS A 6 11.58 -11.55 10.02
N ASN A 7 11.93 -10.31 10.36
CA ASN A 7 11.18 -9.12 9.91
C ASN A 7 11.20 -8.98 8.39
N SER A 8 12.34 -9.23 7.73
CA SER A 8 12.44 -9.20 6.27
C SER A 8 11.57 -10.26 5.60
N LEU A 9 11.54 -11.50 6.11
CA LEU A 9 10.68 -12.55 5.59
C LEU A 9 9.19 -12.23 5.70
N PHE A 10 8.74 -11.62 6.82
CA PHE A 10 7.36 -11.18 6.97
C PHE A 10 7.00 -10.04 6.04
N LEU A 11 7.91 -9.10 5.79
CA LEU A 11 7.70 -8.03 4.81
C LEU A 11 7.61 -8.57 3.39
N LEU A 12 8.49 -9.50 3.02
CA LEU A 12 8.46 -10.18 1.72
C LEU A 12 7.16 -10.99 1.55
N GLY A 13 6.72 -11.70 2.58
CA GLY A 13 5.45 -12.41 2.58
C GLY A 13 4.26 -11.48 2.39
N MET A 14 4.26 -10.33 3.08
CA MET A 14 3.21 -9.31 2.93
C MET A 14 3.20 -8.72 1.51
N GLN A 15 4.37 -8.47 0.91
CA GLN A 15 4.47 -8.02 -0.48
C GLN A 15 4.01 -9.09 -1.47
N GLY A 16 4.43 -10.34 -1.29
CA GLY A 16 4.01 -11.46 -2.13
C GLY A 16 2.48 -11.62 -2.16
N ILE A 17 1.83 -11.53 -1.01
CA ILE A 17 0.37 -11.58 -0.91
C ILE A 17 -0.31 -10.40 -1.61
N ASN A 18 0.32 -9.21 -1.58
CA ASN A 18 -0.19 -8.04 -2.31
C ASN A 18 -0.20 -8.24 -3.84
N TYR A 19 0.63 -9.13 -4.37
CA TYR A 19 0.61 -9.50 -5.80
C TYR A 19 -0.26 -10.72 -6.08
N ILE A 20 -0.23 -11.73 -5.22
CA ILE A 20 -0.93 -13.00 -5.43
C ILE A 20 -2.46 -12.84 -5.29
N ILE A 21 -2.93 -12.13 -4.27
CA ILE A 21 -4.38 -11.97 -4.05
C ILE A 21 -5.08 -11.27 -5.21
N PRO A 22 -4.58 -10.14 -5.76
CA PRO A 22 -5.15 -9.53 -6.95
C PRO A 22 -5.19 -10.46 -8.17
N LEU A 23 -4.19 -11.34 -8.34
CA LEU A 23 -4.17 -12.32 -9.44
C LEU A 23 -5.26 -13.39 -9.27
N ILE A 24 -5.48 -13.89 -8.06
CA ILE A 24 -6.53 -14.87 -7.77
C ILE A 24 -7.92 -14.24 -7.93
N THR A 25 -8.09 -13.01 -7.46
CA THR A 25 -9.39 -12.31 -7.51
C THR A 25 -9.72 -11.80 -8.90
N LEU A 26 -8.73 -11.52 -9.76
CA LEU A 26 -8.92 -10.97 -11.10
C LEU A 26 -9.87 -11.83 -11.96
N PRO A 27 -9.59 -13.12 -12.24
CA PRO A 27 -10.45 -13.92 -13.11
C PRO A 27 -11.84 -14.14 -12.50
N TYR A 28 -11.95 -14.16 -11.18
CA TYR A 28 -13.22 -14.28 -10.51
C TYR A 28 -14.07 -13.02 -10.66
N LEU A 29 -13.51 -11.86 -10.31
CA LEU A 29 -14.23 -10.59 -10.35
C LEU A 29 -14.59 -10.19 -11.78
N THR A 30 -13.71 -10.38 -12.76
CA THR A 30 -14.02 -10.08 -14.17
C THR A 30 -15.12 -10.99 -14.72
N ARG A 31 -15.20 -12.26 -14.31
CA ARG A 31 -16.28 -13.16 -14.67
C ARG A 31 -17.63 -12.81 -14.02
N LYS A 32 -17.62 -12.41 -12.75
CA LYS A 32 -18.85 -12.21 -11.97
C LYS A 32 -19.40 -10.79 -12.11
N LEU A 33 -18.54 -9.79 -12.16
CA LEU A 33 -18.93 -8.40 -12.32
C LEU A 33 -19.03 -8.01 -13.81
N GLY A 34 -18.21 -8.57 -14.69
CA GLY A 34 -17.96 -8.05 -16.02
C GLY A 34 -16.88 -6.97 -16.01
N PHE A 35 -16.38 -6.61 -17.21
CA PHE A 35 -15.29 -5.62 -17.30
C PHE A 35 -15.76 -4.20 -16.99
N TYR A 36 -17.00 -3.85 -17.22
CA TYR A 36 -17.54 -2.53 -16.94
C TYR A 36 -17.55 -2.22 -15.44
N GLU A 37 -18.21 -3.05 -14.64
CA GLU A 37 -18.27 -2.90 -13.18
C GLU A 37 -16.91 -3.13 -12.52
N TYR A 38 -16.09 -4.01 -13.07
CA TYR A 38 -14.72 -4.20 -12.63
C TYR A 38 -13.88 -2.94 -12.87
N GLY A 39 -14.10 -2.22 -13.97
CA GLY A 39 -13.51 -0.92 -14.26
C GLY A 39 -13.95 0.14 -13.25
N MET A 40 -15.25 0.26 -12.98
CA MET A 40 -15.80 1.18 -11.97
C MET A 40 -15.22 0.93 -10.58
N LEU A 41 -15.17 -0.34 -10.14
CA LEU A 41 -14.64 -0.76 -8.86
C LEU A 41 -13.16 -0.37 -8.70
N ASN A 42 -12.34 -0.67 -9.71
CA ASN A 42 -10.91 -0.40 -9.64
C ASN A 42 -10.57 1.09 -9.84
N THR A 43 -11.33 1.85 -10.63
CA THR A 43 -11.19 3.31 -10.70
C THR A 43 -11.44 3.93 -9.32
N SER A 44 -12.51 3.51 -8.65
CA SER A 44 -12.82 3.96 -7.29
C SER A 44 -11.68 3.62 -6.30
N LEU A 45 -11.15 2.39 -6.37
CA LEU A 45 -9.99 1.98 -5.57
C LEU A 45 -8.75 2.84 -5.85
N ASN A 46 -8.45 3.16 -7.10
CA ASN A 46 -7.31 4.01 -7.45
C ASN A 46 -7.47 5.44 -6.93
N ILE A 47 -8.68 6.00 -6.97
CA ILE A 47 -8.96 7.32 -6.36
C ILE A 47 -8.67 7.27 -4.85
N ILE A 48 -9.16 6.25 -4.15
CA ILE A 48 -8.87 6.08 -2.71
C ILE A 48 -7.37 5.91 -2.45
N LEU A 49 -6.65 5.15 -3.29
CA LEU A 49 -5.19 4.99 -3.16
C LEU A 49 -4.44 6.30 -3.36
N TYR A 50 -4.93 7.21 -4.22
CA TYR A 50 -4.38 8.57 -4.31
C TYR A 50 -4.57 9.34 -3.01
N LEU A 51 -5.75 9.29 -2.40
CA LEU A 51 -5.97 9.93 -1.11
C LEU A 51 -5.07 9.35 -0.04
N VAL A 52 -4.88 8.01 -0.01
CA VAL A 52 -3.95 7.33 0.89
C VAL A 52 -2.52 7.82 0.68
N LEU A 53 -2.08 8.01 -0.57
CA LEU A 53 -0.76 8.55 -0.89
C LEU A 53 -0.56 9.96 -0.31
N PHE A 54 -1.57 10.85 -0.45
CA PHE A 54 -1.54 12.20 0.14
C PHE A 54 -1.53 12.15 1.67
N ILE A 55 -2.27 11.24 2.30
CA ILE A 55 -2.31 11.06 3.76
C ILE A 55 -0.97 10.52 4.26
N ASP A 56 -0.38 9.56 3.56
CA ASP A 56 0.91 8.97 3.94
C ASP A 56 2.09 9.94 3.80
N PHE A 57 2.04 10.84 2.86
CA PHE A 57 2.97 11.95 2.66
C PHE A 57 4.46 11.62 2.88
N GLY A 58 4.86 10.37 2.62
CA GLY A 58 6.22 9.88 2.86
C GLY A 58 6.57 9.59 4.32
N PHE A 59 5.59 9.63 5.24
CA PHE A 59 5.82 9.33 6.67
C PHE A 59 6.28 7.90 6.90
N ASN A 60 5.89 6.94 6.04
CA ASN A 60 6.36 5.57 6.14
C ASN A 60 7.89 5.44 6.10
N PHE A 61 8.59 6.37 5.44
CA PHE A 61 10.06 6.41 5.43
C PHE A 61 10.63 7.38 6.47
N SER A 62 10.13 8.63 6.50
CA SER A 62 10.68 9.68 7.36
C SER A 62 10.48 9.37 8.84
N ALA A 63 9.27 8.97 9.25
CA ALA A 63 8.98 8.64 10.64
C ALA A 63 9.64 7.33 11.06
N THR A 64 9.71 6.30 10.19
CA THR A 64 10.48 5.07 10.45
C THR A 64 11.92 5.38 10.81
N LYS A 65 12.58 6.24 10.00
CA LYS A 65 13.98 6.66 10.25
C LYS A 65 14.12 7.38 11.60
N ASP A 66 13.18 8.26 11.93
CA ASP A 66 13.22 9.02 13.18
C ASP A 66 12.98 8.13 14.40
N ILE A 67 12.05 7.18 14.33
CA ILE A 67 11.81 6.17 15.38
C ILE A 67 13.04 5.30 15.56
N ALA A 68 13.64 4.79 14.49
CA ALA A 68 14.82 3.94 14.53
C ALA A 68 15.99 4.64 15.22
N LYS A 69 16.22 5.92 14.92
CA LYS A 69 17.26 6.73 15.58
C LYS A 69 17.02 6.99 17.07
N ASN A 70 15.77 6.96 17.53
CA ASN A 70 15.40 7.31 18.89
C ASN A 70 14.77 6.14 19.66
N ARG A 71 15.09 4.88 19.32
CA ARG A 71 14.49 3.66 19.92
C ARG A 71 14.52 3.62 21.43
N ASN A 72 15.57 4.14 22.04
CA ASN A 72 15.78 4.14 23.49
C ASN A 72 15.11 5.32 24.20
N ASN A 73 14.50 6.27 23.46
CA ASN A 73 13.88 7.45 24.04
C ASN A 73 12.36 7.44 23.85
N LYS A 74 11.65 6.91 24.85
CA LYS A 74 10.17 6.80 24.84
C LYS A 74 9.46 8.14 24.61
N LEU A 75 9.97 9.24 25.17
CA LEU A 75 9.39 10.58 25.02
C LEU A 75 9.48 11.09 23.58
N LYS A 76 10.65 10.89 22.94
CA LYS A 76 10.82 11.25 21.53
C LYS A 76 9.95 10.40 20.62
N ILE A 77 9.85 9.08 20.86
CA ILE A 77 8.98 8.19 20.12
C ILE A 77 7.52 8.65 20.21
N LYS A 78 7.05 8.97 21.43
CA LYS A 78 5.70 9.50 21.65
C LYS A 78 5.47 10.80 20.87
N LYS A 79 6.43 11.72 20.90
CA LYS A 79 6.34 12.98 20.15
C LYS A 79 6.26 12.72 18.63
N ILE A 80 7.12 11.88 18.07
CA ILE A 80 7.10 11.52 16.64
C ILE A 80 5.75 10.88 16.27
N TYR A 81 5.23 9.98 17.12
CA TYR A 81 3.93 9.36 16.91
C TYR A 81 2.82 10.40 16.82
N CYS A 82 2.70 11.26 17.81
CA CYS A 82 1.67 12.27 17.84
C CYS A 82 1.79 13.26 16.66
N THR A 83 2.99 13.79 16.36
CA THR A 83 3.17 14.72 15.22
C THR A 83 2.79 14.08 13.90
N THR A 84 3.11 12.81 13.70
CA THR A 84 2.79 12.08 12.46
C THR A 84 1.28 11.81 12.34
N ILE A 85 0.61 11.36 13.43
CA ILE A 85 -0.84 11.12 13.39
C ILE A 85 -1.59 12.43 13.14
N TYR A 86 -1.26 13.52 13.84
CA TYR A 86 -1.92 14.83 13.60
C TYR A 86 -1.64 15.35 12.19
N ALA A 87 -0.43 15.15 11.65
CA ALA A 87 -0.14 15.50 10.27
C ALA A 87 -1.02 14.72 9.29
N LYS A 88 -1.19 13.41 9.50
CA LYS A 88 -2.08 12.56 8.69
C LYS A 88 -3.55 12.98 8.80
N ILE A 89 -4.02 13.38 9.98
CA ILE A 89 -5.38 13.91 10.17
C ILE A 89 -5.58 15.19 9.36
N ILE A 90 -4.65 16.15 9.42
CA ILE A 90 -4.73 17.40 8.66
C ILE A 90 -4.73 17.10 7.15
N LEU A 91 -3.84 16.25 6.69
CA LEU A 91 -3.76 15.89 5.27
C LEU A 91 -5.01 15.11 4.81
N SER A 92 -5.58 14.27 5.67
CA SER A 92 -6.81 13.54 5.35
C SER A 92 -8.02 14.47 5.21
N THR A 93 -8.16 15.47 6.09
CA THR A 93 -9.24 16.46 5.97
C THR A 93 -9.12 17.25 4.67
N ILE A 94 -7.92 17.71 4.32
CA ILE A 94 -7.67 18.40 3.04
C ILE A 94 -8.01 17.48 1.86
N SER A 95 -7.56 16.22 1.88
CA SER A 95 -7.80 15.24 0.80
C SER A 95 -9.28 14.92 0.64
N ILE A 96 -10.03 14.73 1.74
CA ILE A 96 -11.46 14.44 1.70
C ILE A 96 -12.23 15.68 1.19
N ILE A 97 -11.91 16.87 1.66
CA ILE A 97 -12.55 18.11 1.18
C ILE A 97 -12.30 18.30 -0.32
N SER A 98 -11.06 18.09 -0.80
CA SER A 98 -10.75 18.18 -2.23
C SER A 98 -11.52 17.14 -3.05
N LEU A 99 -11.66 15.90 -2.56
CA LEU A 99 -12.45 14.87 -3.21
C LEU A 99 -13.94 15.28 -3.31
N LEU A 100 -14.51 15.78 -2.21
CA LEU A 100 -15.91 16.22 -2.19
C LEU A 100 -16.18 17.39 -3.17
N ILE A 101 -15.22 18.32 -3.27
CA ILE A 101 -15.28 19.41 -4.25
C ILE A 101 -15.26 18.85 -5.68
N ILE A 102 -14.34 17.91 -5.97
CA ILE A 102 -14.21 17.28 -7.28
C ILE A 102 -15.51 16.58 -7.69
N ILE A 103 -16.11 15.80 -6.80
CA ILE A 103 -17.31 15.03 -7.09
C ILE A 103 -18.54 15.94 -7.20
N ASN A 104 -18.79 16.82 -6.20
CA ASN A 104 -20.06 17.53 -6.11
C ASN A 104 -20.06 18.85 -6.89
N PHE A 105 -18.92 19.54 -7.01
CA PHE A 105 -18.85 20.82 -7.71
C PHE A 105 -18.50 20.64 -9.19
N PHE A 106 -17.52 19.78 -9.51
CA PHE A 106 -17.12 19.53 -10.90
C PHE A 106 -17.91 18.39 -11.54
N GLY A 107 -18.72 17.65 -10.79
CA GLY A 107 -19.51 16.51 -11.30
C GLY A 107 -18.69 15.34 -11.82
N LEU A 108 -17.35 15.34 -11.57
CA LEU A 108 -16.49 14.25 -11.99
C LEU A 108 -16.76 13.01 -11.14
N PHE A 109 -16.76 11.84 -11.79
CA PHE A 109 -16.96 10.53 -11.13
C PHE A 109 -18.34 10.33 -10.48
N ASN A 110 -19.39 11.04 -10.96
CA ASN A 110 -20.75 10.89 -10.43
C ASN A 110 -21.25 9.44 -10.48
N ASP A 111 -20.92 8.69 -11.54
CA ASP A 111 -21.34 7.30 -11.74
C ASP A 111 -20.80 6.36 -10.68
N ILE A 112 -19.60 6.66 -10.14
CA ILE A 112 -18.91 5.83 -9.15
C ILE A 112 -18.85 6.45 -7.75
N LYS A 113 -19.51 7.59 -7.52
CA LYS A 113 -19.46 8.31 -6.24
C LYS A 113 -19.84 7.44 -5.04
N ASN A 114 -20.87 6.61 -5.19
CA ASN A 114 -21.33 5.72 -4.13
C ASN A 114 -20.28 4.65 -3.78
N LEU A 115 -19.56 4.14 -4.79
CA LEU A 115 -18.45 3.21 -4.57
C LEU A 115 -17.31 3.90 -3.82
N ILE A 116 -16.95 5.14 -4.22
CA ILE A 116 -15.92 5.93 -3.54
C ILE A 116 -16.31 6.16 -2.07
N TYR A 117 -17.55 6.54 -1.79
CA TYR A 117 -18.01 6.79 -0.41
C TYR A 117 -17.96 5.52 0.45
N LEU A 118 -18.35 4.36 -0.09
CA LEU A 118 -18.26 3.08 0.62
C LEU A 118 -16.81 2.65 0.92
N MET A 119 -15.84 3.17 0.16
CA MET A 119 -14.42 2.88 0.34
C MET A 119 -13.69 3.86 1.27
N LEU A 120 -14.32 4.99 1.66
CA LEU A 120 -13.72 5.97 2.58
C LEU A 120 -13.20 5.39 3.91
N PRO A 121 -13.80 4.32 4.51
CA PRO A 121 -13.25 3.70 5.72
C PRO A 121 -11.79 3.24 5.58
N GLN A 122 -11.29 2.97 4.37
CA GLN A 122 -9.87 2.68 4.14
C GLN A 122 -8.96 3.86 4.53
N LEU A 123 -9.45 5.11 4.49
CA LEU A 123 -8.68 6.27 4.92
C LEU A 123 -8.45 6.28 6.44
N ILE A 124 -9.36 5.71 7.23
CA ILE A 124 -9.20 5.55 8.68
C ILE A 124 -7.96 4.68 8.95
N TYR A 125 -7.80 3.59 8.19
CA TYR A 125 -6.58 2.77 8.24
C TYR A 125 -5.34 3.58 7.86
N ALA A 126 -5.38 4.35 6.78
CA ALA A 126 -4.24 5.16 6.34
C ALA A 126 -3.79 6.16 7.41
N ILE A 127 -4.73 6.74 8.17
CA ILE A 127 -4.43 7.70 9.26
C ILE A 127 -3.83 6.99 10.47
N PHE A 128 -4.53 5.97 10.99
CA PHE A 128 -4.29 5.43 12.32
C PHE A 128 -3.44 4.16 12.36
N PHE A 129 -3.15 3.53 11.23
CA PHE A 129 -2.27 2.37 11.18
C PHE A 129 -0.79 2.79 11.12
N PRO A 130 -0.03 2.68 12.22
CA PRO A 130 1.32 3.23 12.30
C PRO A 130 2.37 2.18 11.85
N LEU A 131 2.33 1.75 10.59
CA LEU A 131 3.28 0.80 10.03
C LEU A 131 4.74 1.25 10.28
N TRP A 132 5.00 2.54 10.07
CA TRP A 132 6.30 3.18 10.29
C TRP A 132 6.81 3.08 11.74
N LEU A 133 5.90 3.07 12.72
CA LEU A 133 6.28 2.88 14.13
C LEU A 133 6.78 1.45 14.37
N TYR A 134 6.05 0.46 13.87
CA TYR A 134 6.42 -0.94 14.00
C TYR A 134 7.71 -1.27 13.25
N GLN A 135 7.91 -0.70 12.06
CA GLN A 135 9.15 -0.81 11.31
C GLN A 135 10.32 -0.20 12.08
N GLY A 136 10.16 1.04 12.57
CA GLY A 136 11.20 1.73 13.31
C GLY A 136 11.57 1.06 14.64
N LEU A 137 10.62 0.37 15.29
CA LEU A 137 10.84 -0.41 16.51
C LEU A 137 11.27 -1.87 16.24
N GLU A 138 11.38 -2.30 14.96
CA GLU A 138 11.64 -3.70 14.56
C GLU A 138 10.59 -4.71 15.08
N LYS A 139 9.35 -4.27 15.29
CA LYS A 139 8.23 -5.08 15.79
C LYS A 139 7.17 -5.37 14.71
N ILE A 140 7.59 -5.45 13.45
CA ILE A 140 6.66 -5.50 12.32
C ILE A 140 6.06 -6.90 12.10
N SER A 141 6.73 -7.97 12.51
CA SER A 141 6.36 -9.35 12.15
C SER A 141 4.91 -9.69 12.50
N PHE A 142 4.47 -9.39 13.73
CA PHE A 142 3.12 -9.70 14.17
C PHE A 142 2.05 -8.92 13.38
N ILE A 143 2.30 -7.64 13.15
CA ILE A 143 1.37 -6.76 12.42
C ILE A 143 1.28 -7.14 10.94
N SER A 144 2.43 -7.51 10.33
CA SER A 144 2.44 -8.04 8.96
C SER A 144 1.62 -9.33 8.84
N LEU A 145 1.74 -10.24 9.80
CA LEU A 145 0.95 -11.46 9.83
C LEU A 145 -0.55 -11.17 9.89
N CYS A 146 -0.99 -10.23 10.74
CA CYS A 146 -2.38 -9.83 10.81
C CYS A 146 -2.89 -9.23 9.50
N SER A 147 -2.07 -8.42 8.83
CA SER A 147 -2.40 -7.86 7.51
C SER A 147 -2.52 -8.95 6.43
N ILE A 148 -1.64 -9.95 6.47
CA ILE A 148 -1.69 -11.12 5.59
C ILE A 148 -3.00 -11.90 5.81
N ILE A 149 -3.32 -12.24 7.06
CA ILE A 149 -4.54 -12.98 7.40
C ILE A 149 -5.79 -12.21 6.95
N SER A 150 -5.83 -10.90 7.21
CA SER A 150 -6.95 -10.06 6.78
C SER A 150 -7.18 -10.14 5.26
N LYS A 151 -6.11 -10.05 4.49
CA LYS A 151 -6.19 -10.17 3.02
C LYS A 151 -6.59 -11.57 2.55
N ILE A 152 -6.12 -12.63 3.19
CA ILE A 152 -6.53 -14.00 2.87
C ILE A 152 -8.03 -14.18 3.13
N ILE A 153 -8.55 -13.61 4.21
CA ILE A 153 -9.99 -13.67 4.54
C ILE A 153 -10.84 -12.95 3.49
N THR A 154 -10.31 -11.96 2.77
CA THR A 154 -11.09 -11.30 1.69
C THR A 154 -11.43 -12.24 0.54
N LEU A 155 -10.61 -13.27 0.26
CA LEU A 155 -10.86 -14.22 -0.83
C LEU A 155 -12.18 -14.97 -0.66
N PRO A 156 -12.41 -15.74 0.44
CA PRO A 156 -13.67 -16.44 0.63
C PRO A 156 -14.86 -15.48 0.71
N LEU A 157 -14.69 -14.29 1.31
CA LEU A 157 -15.76 -13.30 1.36
C LEU A 157 -16.17 -12.84 -0.04
N LEU A 158 -15.20 -12.56 -0.92
CA LEU A 158 -15.51 -12.22 -2.31
C LEU A 158 -16.21 -13.37 -3.04
N PHE A 159 -15.73 -14.62 -2.88
CA PHE A 159 -16.32 -15.78 -3.55
C PHE A 159 -17.74 -16.11 -3.06
N ILE A 160 -18.05 -15.86 -1.80
CA ILE A 160 -19.37 -16.14 -1.22
C ILE A 160 -20.36 -15.04 -1.60
N PHE A 161 -19.97 -13.78 -1.50
CA PHE A 161 -20.89 -12.64 -1.56
C PHE A 161 -20.96 -11.96 -2.93
N VAL A 162 -19.93 -12.08 -3.79
CA VAL A 162 -19.92 -11.42 -5.10
C VAL A 162 -20.24 -12.44 -6.18
N LYS A 163 -21.52 -12.57 -6.55
CA LYS A 163 -21.99 -13.57 -7.52
C LYS A 163 -22.43 -12.99 -8.86
N SER A 164 -22.71 -11.70 -8.92
CA SER A 164 -23.21 -10.99 -10.11
C SER A 164 -22.73 -9.55 -10.16
N ALA A 165 -22.92 -8.85 -11.27
CA ALA A 165 -22.62 -7.44 -11.48
C ALA A 165 -23.24 -6.54 -10.40
N GLN A 166 -24.47 -6.84 -9.98
CA GLN A 166 -25.19 -6.08 -8.94
C GLN A 166 -24.48 -6.06 -7.58
N ASN A 167 -23.57 -7.02 -7.34
CA ASN A 167 -22.82 -7.11 -6.08
C ASN A 167 -21.54 -6.23 -6.04
N ILE A 168 -21.38 -5.27 -6.96
CA ILE A 168 -20.24 -4.35 -7.00
C ILE A 168 -20.05 -3.58 -5.68
N TYR A 169 -21.14 -3.14 -5.05
CA TYR A 169 -21.09 -2.44 -3.74
C TYR A 169 -20.59 -3.35 -2.63
N ILE A 170 -20.98 -4.63 -2.65
CA ILE A 170 -20.48 -5.64 -1.69
C ILE A 170 -18.99 -5.86 -1.92
N ALA A 171 -18.56 -5.97 -3.18
CA ALA A 171 -17.13 -6.10 -3.51
C ALA A 171 -16.32 -4.91 -3.00
N SER A 172 -16.85 -3.68 -3.16
CA SER A 172 -16.18 -2.45 -2.69
C SER A 172 -16.02 -2.44 -1.16
N ILE A 173 -17.06 -2.86 -0.43
CA ILE A 173 -17.01 -2.97 1.04
C ILE A 173 -15.97 -4.01 1.44
N ILE A 174 -16.01 -5.23 0.91
CA ILE A 174 -15.08 -6.30 1.28
C ILE A 174 -13.63 -5.86 1.05
N LEU A 175 -13.32 -5.25 -0.09
CA LEU A 175 -11.96 -4.83 -0.44
C LEU A 175 -11.44 -3.70 0.45
N SER A 176 -12.27 -2.69 0.74
CA SER A 176 -11.84 -1.53 1.54
C SER A 176 -11.88 -1.78 3.04
N TRP A 177 -12.87 -2.52 3.53
CA TRP A 177 -13.01 -2.80 4.97
C TRP A 177 -12.06 -3.89 5.48
N SER A 178 -11.46 -4.67 4.59
CA SER A 178 -10.40 -5.62 4.96
C SER A 178 -9.23 -4.99 5.72
N TYR A 179 -9.00 -3.68 5.54
CA TYR A 179 -7.98 -2.92 6.25
C TYR A 179 -8.35 -2.61 7.72
N LEU A 180 -9.62 -2.72 8.11
CA LEU A 180 -10.05 -2.41 9.48
C LEU A 180 -9.58 -3.48 10.48
N LEU A 181 -9.50 -4.75 10.08
CA LEU A 181 -9.02 -5.82 10.96
C LEU A 181 -7.58 -5.59 11.43
N PRO A 182 -6.57 -5.39 10.56
CA PRO A 182 -5.22 -5.07 11.01
C PRO A 182 -5.13 -3.75 11.78
N LEU A 183 -6.02 -2.78 11.51
CA LEU A 183 -6.10 -1.55 12.29
C LEU A 183 -6.51 -1.82 13.74
N LEU A 184 -7.57 -2.61 13.96
CA LEU A 184 -8.05 -2.98 15.30
C LEU A 184 -6.97 -3.74 16.07
N VAL A 185 -6.34 -4.73 15.44
CA VAL A 185 -5.25 -5.49 16.05
C VAL A 185 -4.08 -4.59 16.40
N SER A 186 -3.71 -3.67 15.50
CA SER A 186 -2.67 -2.66 15.73
C SER A 186 -2.99 -1.78 16.94
N TYR A 187 -4.23 -1.31 17.05
CA TYR A 187 -4.68 -0.49 18.17
C TYR A 187 -4.55 -1.23 19.52
N ILE A 188 -5.02 -2.47 19.59
CA ILE A 188 -4.88 -3.32 20.78
C ILE A 188 -3.40 -3.53 21.10
N TYR A 189 -2.58 -3.86 20.13
CA TYR A 189 -1.14 -4.08 20.30
C TYR A 189 -0.42 -2.84 20.85
N LEU A 190 -0.77 -1.65 20.35
CA LEU A 190 -0.23 -0.38 20.84
C LEU A 190 -0.52 -0.20 22.33
N HIS A 191 -1.78 -0.42 22.74
CA HIS A 191 -2.18 -0.21 24.13
C HIS A 191 -1.56 -1.22 25.10
N VAL A 192 -1.42 -2.49 24.68
CA VAL A 192 -0.91 -3.56 25.53
C VAL A 192 0.63 -3.59 25.57
N LYS A 193 1.28 -3.46 24.42
CA LYS A 193 2.76 -3.68 24.29
C LYS A 193 3.58 -2.39 24.19
N ILE A 194 2.95 -1.27 23.79
CA ILE A 194 3.62 0.01 23.60
C ILE A 194 2.82 1.12 24.32
N SER A 195 2.43 0.84 25.57
CA SER A 195 1.52 1.65 26.39
C SER A 195 1.93 3.12 26.59
N TYR A 196 3.22 3.45 26.40
CA TYR A 196 3.72 4.83 26.45
C TYR A 196 3.36 5.68 25.22
N VAL A 197 2.87 5.05 24.13
CA VAL A 197 2.47 5.75 22.91
C VAL A 197 0.98 6.09 22.99
N LYS A 198 0.68 7.29 23.51
CA LYS A 198 -0.68 7.85 23.61
C LYS A 198 -0.72 9.19 22.90
N LEU A 199 -1.86 9.54 22.29
CA LEU A 199 -2.06 10.85 21.67
C LEU A 199 -2.09 11.93 22.74
N ASN A 200 -1.26 12.95 22.56
CA ASN A 200 -1.20 14.14 23.39
C ASN A 200 -1.22 15.37 22.49
N PHE A 201 -1.71 16.48 22.99
CA PHE A 201 -1.66 17.76 22.27
C PHE A 201 -0.22 18.15 21.93
N ILE A 202 -0.02 18.56 20.69
CA ILE A 202 1.28 18.98 20.17
C ILE A 202 1.10 20.30 19.44
N ASN A 203 2.13 21.16 19.57
CA ASN A 203 2.16 22.44 18.89
C ASN A 203 2.13 22.25 17.36
N ILE A 204 1.26 23.00 16.70
CA ILE A 204 1.07 23.01 15.24
C ILE A 204 2.39 23.21 14.48
N LYS A 205 3.31 24.00 15.03
CA LYS A 205 4.65 24.23 14.47
C LYS A 205 5.44 22.91 14.30
N SER A 206 5.34 22.00 15.29
CA SER A 206 5.99 20.67 15.23
C SER A 206 5.36 19.78 14.16
N ILE A 207 4.05 19.88 13.95
CA ILE A 207 3.31 19.15 12.92
C ILE A 207 3.75 19.61 11.52
N LEU A 208 3.76 20.94 11.29
CA LEU A 208 4.20 21.54 10.02
C LEU A 208 5.66 21.20 9.69
N LEU A 209 6.54 21.19 10.68
CA LEU A 209 7.94 20.78 10.50
C LEU A 209 8.02 19.29 10.08
N THR A 210 7.17 18.42 10.63
CA THR A 210 7.11 17.00 10.25
C THR A 210 6.65 16.85 8.81
N ILE A 211 5.63 17.60 8.38
CA ILE A 211 5.15 17.63 6.99
C ILE A 211 6.27 18.14 6.07
N LYS A 212 6.89 19.27 6.38
CA LYS A 212 7.99 19.85 5.60
C LYS A 212 9.15 18.85 5.42
N LYS A 213 9.53 18.15 6.48
CA LYS A 213 10.60 17.14 6.44
C LYS A 213 10.28 15.96 5.51
N SER A 214 9.01 15.56 5.45
CA SER A 214 8.56 14.42 4.65
C SER A 214 8.28 14.78 3.19
N SER A 215 8.16 16.07 2.85
CA SER A 215 7.77 16.53 1.51
C SER A 215 8.71 16.04 0.39
N ILE A 216 10.02 15.95 0.65
CA ILE A 216 10.98 15.45 -0.35
C ILE A 216 10.66 14.01 -0.74
N ILE A 217 10.35 13.16 0.24
CA ILE A 217 9.96 11.76 0.02
C ILE A 217 8.60 11.68 -0.68
N PHE A 218 7.68 12.56 -0.28
CA PHE A 218 6.35 12.68 -0.90
C PHE A 218 6.44 12.95 -2.39
N TRP A 219 7.21 13.95 -2.82
CA TRP A 219 7.35 14.27 -4.24
C TRP A 219 7.94 13.12 -5.04
N GLY A 220 8.91 12.38 -4.48
CA GLY A 220 9.40 11.15 -5.10
C GLY A 220 8.32 10.08 -5.26
N SER A 221 7.47 9.88 -4.24
CA SER A 221 6.36 8.92 -4.29
C SER A 221 5.28 9.36 -5.28
N VAL A 222 4.94 10.66 -5.32
CA VAL A 222 3.98 11.22 -6.28
C VAL A 222 4.43 10.98 -7.72
N SER A 223 5.70 11.22 -8.02
CA SER A 223 6.26 11.03 -9.37
C SER A 223 6.05 9.60 -9.88
N ILE A 224 6.23 8.59 -9.02
CA ILE A 224 5.97 7.19 -9.35
C ILE A 224 4.46 6.95 -9.49
N SER A 225 3.66 7.51 -8.59
CA SER A 225 2.21 7.27 -8.53
C SER A 225 1.45 7.95 -9.67
N ILE A 226 1.94 9.05 -10.21
CA ILE A 226 1.41 9.66 -11.44
C ILE A 226 1.41 8.65 -12.58
N TYR A 227 2.46 7.87 -12.71
CA TYR A 227 2.50 6.83 -13.75
C TYR A 227 1.62 5.63 -13.41
N THR A 228 1.62 5.17 -12.16
CA THR A 228 0.98 3.89 -11.81
C THR A 228 -0.51 4.00 -11.49
N LEU A 229 -0.95 5.07 -10.81
CA LEU A 229 -2.32 5.24 -10.36
C LEU A 229 -3.15 6.14 -11.27
N SER A 230 -2.54 7.11 -11.98
CA SER A 230 -3.28 8.05 -12.81
C SER A 230 -3.83 7.42 -14.08
N THR A 231 -3.14 6.45 -14.67
CA THR A 231 -3.55 5.88 -15.96
C THR A 231 -4.98 5.37 -15.94
N PRO A 232 -5.44 4.54 -14.97
CA PRO A 232 -6.83 4.11 -14.90
C PRO A 232 -7.83 5.26 -14.69
N ILE A 233 -7.44 6.27 -13.91
CA ILE A 233 -8.29 7.44 -13.62
C ILE A 233 -8.44 8.31 -14.88
N ILE A 234 -7.35 8.62 -15.56
CA ILE A 234 -7.36 9.39 -16.81
C ILE A 234 -8.17 8.63 -17.89
N LEU A 235 -7.93 7.32 -18.01
CA LEU A 235 -8.65 6.50 -18.96
C LEU A 235 -10.16 6.50 -18.67
N SER A 236 -10.58 6.52 -17.41
CA SER A 236 -12.01 6.61 -17.06
C SER A 236 -12.66 7.94 -17.41
N LEU A 237 -11.88 9.02 -17.60
CA LEU A 237 -12.38 10.33 -18.01
C LEU A 237 -12.49 10.49 -19.52
N VAL A 238 -11.70 9.75 -20.30
CA VAL A 238 -11.63 9.87 -21.77
C VAL A 238 -12.23 8.67 -22.50
N SER A 239 -12.62 7.62 -21.77
CA SER A 239 -13.12 6.36 -22.31
C SER A 239 -14.27 5.82 -21.42
N ASN A 240 -14.69 4.60 -21.67
CA ASN A 240 -15.70 3.91 -20.85
C ASN A 240 -15.05 2.99 -19.81
N TYR A 241 -15.81 2.63 -18.77
CA TYR A 241 -15.34 1.76 -17.69
C TYR A 241 -14.99 0.32 -18.13
N GLU A 242 -15.53 -0.14 -19.25
CA GLU A 242 -15.18 -1.45 -19.81
C GLU A 242 -13.72 -1.48 -20.30
N GLN A 243 -13.28 -0.46 -21.02
CA GLN A 243 -11.90 -0.33 -21.46
C GLN A 243 -10.95 -0.12 -20.27
N VAL A 244 -11.38 0.61 -19.25
CA VAL A 244 -10.63 0.73 -17.98
C VAL A 244 -10.48 -0.64 -17.32
N GLY A 245 -11.55 -1.43 -17.28
CA GLY A 245 -11.54 -2.78 -16.71
C GLY A 245 -10.58 -3.71 -17.44
N LEU A 246 -10.58 -3.70 -18.76
CA LEU A 246 -9.63 -4.47 -19.60
C LEU A 246 -8.18 -4.02 -19.37
N PHE A 247 -7.94 -2.70 -19.35
CA PHE A 247 -6.61 -2.16 -19.07
C PHE A 247 -6.10 -2.60 -17.69
N ILE A 248 -6.92 -2.45 -16.64
CA ILE A 248 -6.50 -2.84 -15.29
C ILE A 248 -6.30 -4.35 -15.16
N ALA A 249 -7.09 -5.15 -15.86
CA ALA A 249 -6.91 -6.60 -15.85
C ALA A 249 -5.55 -6.99 -16.42
N THR A 250 -5.17 -6.42 -17.56
CA THR A 250 -3.86 -6.66 -18.19
C THR A 250 -2.71 -6.07 -17.37
N ASP A 251 -2.89 -4.87 -16.81
CA ASP A 251 -1.88 -4.22 -15.98
C ASP A 251 -1.59 -4.99 -14.68
N LYS A 252 -2.60 -5.62 -14.06
CA LYS A 252 -2.38 -6.50 -12.90
C LYS A 252 -1.50 -7.70 -13.21
N LEU A 253 -1.63 -8.29 -14.40
CA LEU A 253 -0.72 -9.35 -14.84
C LEU A 253 0.71 -8.81 -14.98
N ARG A 254 0.88 -7.67 -15.64
CA ARG A 254 2.17 -6.99 -15.77
C ARG A 254 2.81 -6.69 -14.41
N ILE A 255 2.06 -6.12 -13.47
CA ILE A 255 2.53 -5.80 -12.11
C ILE A 255 2.94 -7.06 -11.36
N ALA A 256 2.22 -8.16 -11.51
CA ALA A 256 2.57 -9.42 -10.86
C ALA A 256 3.88 -9.99 -11.39
N PHE A 257 4.13 -9.94 -12.70
CA PHE A 257 5.43 -10.31 -13.28
C PHE A 257 6.57 -9.46 -12.72
N ILE A 258 6.40 -8.13 -12.71
CA ILE A 258 7.38 -7.21 -12.13
C ILE A 258 7.59 -7.51 -10.63
N GLY A 259 6.53 -7.84 -9.91
CA GLY A 259 6.55 -8.21 -8.49
C GLY A 259 7.47 -9.39 -8.19
N ILE A 260 7.52 -10.40 -9.05
CA ILE A 260 8.43 -11.55 -8.91
C ILE A 260 9.88 -11.06 -8.90
N PHE A 261 10.27 -10.20 -9.85
CA PHE A 261 11.63 -9.67 -9.93
C PHE A 261 11.98 -8.76 -8.75
N LEU A 262 11.02 -7.97 -8.26
CA LEU A 262 11.22 -7.12 -7.09
C LEU A 262 11.47 -7.96 -5.82
N ILE A 263 10.71 -9.03 -5.63
CA ILE A 263 10.89 -9.95 -4.50
C ILE A 263 12.25 -10.66 -4.60
N LEU A 264 12.60 -11.18 -5.78
CA LEU A 264 13.90 -11.81 -6.02
C LEU A 264 15.05 -10.83 -5.78
N GLY A 265 14.94 -9.60 -6.29
CA GLY A 265 15.94 -8.55 -6.08
C GLY A 265 16.18 -8.25 -4.59
N GLN A 266 15.10 -8.15 -3.80
CA GLN A 266 15.20 -7.95 -2.35
C GLN A 266 15.82 -9.14 -1.62
N ALA A 267 15.53 -10.37 -2.04
CA ALA A 267 16.10 -11.59 -1.46
C ALA A 267 17.60 -11.73 -1.78
N ILE A 268 18.02 -11.32 -2.97
CA ILE A 268 19.41 -11.43 -3.45
C ILE A 268 20.28 -10.27 -2.94
N TYR A 269 19.69 -9.11 -2.64
CA TYR A 269 20.43 -7.90 -2.24
C TYR A 269 21.46 -8.10 -1.11
N PRO A 270 21.17 -8.83 -0.01
CA PRO A 270 22.17 -9.09 1.04
C PRO A 270 23.38 -9.88 0.52
N ARG A 271 23.14 -10.88 -0.34
CA ARG A 271 24.20 -11.70 -0.91
C ARG A 271 25.11 -10.90 -1.85
N VAL A 272 24.52 -10.02 -2.64
CA VAL A 272 25.25 -9.09 -3.52
C VAL A 272 26.23 -8.23 -2.72
N ASN A 273 25.78 -7.65 -1.59
CA ASN A 273 26.62 -6.82 -0.73
C ASN A 273 27.77 -7.60 -0.09
N ILE A 274 27.54 -8.86 0.31
CA ILE A 274 28.59 -9.73 0.84
C ILE A 274 29.64 -10.01 -0.24
N LEU A 275 29.22 -10.42 -1.43
CA LEU A 275 30.12 -10.74 -2.53
C LEU A 275 30.93 -9.52 -2.98
N LEU A 276 30.34 -8.33 -2.98
CA LEU A 276 31.03 -7.08 -3.30
C LEU A 276 32.15 -6.80 -2.28
N ALA A 277 31.93 -7.11 -0.99
CA ALA A 277 32.94 -6.95 0.05
C ALA A 277 34.03 -8.03 0.00
N GLU A 278 33.71 -9.24 -0.47
CA GLU A 278 34.68 -10.34 -0.60
C GLU A 278 35.60 -10.20 -1.81
N SER A 279 35.05 -10.05 -3.01
CA SER A 279 35.80 -9.98 -4.26
C SER A 279 34.99 -9.39 -5.41
N LYS A 280 35.56 -8.42 -6.11
CA LYS A 280 34.97 -7.83 -7.30
C LYS A 280 34.68 -8.85 -8.39
N GLU A 281 35.53 -9.85 -8.56
CA GLU A 281 35.33 -10.92 -9.55
C GLU A 281 34.13 -11.80 -9.24
N LYS A 282 34.02 -12.27 -7.98
CA LYS A 282 32.85 -13.06 -7.53
C LYS A 282 31.54 -12.26 -7.69
N TYR A 283 31.56 -10.97 -7.37
CA TYR A 283 30.44 -10.08 -7.55
C TYR A 283 30.02 -10.01 -9.03
N ILE A 284 30.98 -9.73 -9.95
CA ILE A 284 30.71 -9.62 -11.38
C ILE A 284 30.16 -10.93 -11.97
N THR A 285 30.75 -12.06 -11.61
CA THR A 285 30.31 -13.40 -12.06
C THR A 285 28.90 -13.68 -11.59
N PHE A 286 28.58 -13.36 -10.34
CA PHE A 286 27.23 -13.54 -9.78
C PHE A 286 26.19 -12.65 -10.49
N ILE A 287 26.50 -11.37 -10.73
CA ILE A 287 25.60 -10.45 -11.45
C ILE A 287 25.38 -10.89 -12.90
N LYS A 288 26.43 -11.32 -13.60
CA LYS A 288 26.29 -11.85 -14.98
C LYS A 288 25.36 -13.07 -15.02
N SER A 289 25.51 -13.99 -14.07
CA SER A 289 24.63 -15.15 -13.95
C SER A 289 23.18 -14.75 -13.70
N LEU A 290 22.92 -13.77 -12.81
CA LEU A 290 21.57 -13.26 -12.56
C LEU A 290 20.94 -12.62 -13.80
N ILE A 291 21.69 -11.77 -14.52
CA ILE A 291 21.23 -11.14 -15.75
C ILE A 291 20.90 -12.22 -16.80
N TYR A 292 21.75 -13.23 -16.96
CA TYR A 292 21.52 -14.33 -17.89
C TYR A 292 20.19 -15.06 -17.59
N TYR A 293 19.97 -15.48 -16.35
CA TYR A 293 18.71 -16.15 -15.97
C TYR A 293 17.49 -15.24 -16.09
N GLN A 294 17.64 -13.94 -15.81
CA GLN A 294 16.55 -12.98 -15.97
C GLN A 294 16.17 -12.79 -17.45
N VAL A 295 17.15 -12.66 -18.34
CA VAL A 295 16.92 -12.54 -19.79
C VAL A 295 16.27 -13.81 -20.32
N LEU A 296 16.76 -14.99 -19.91
CA LEU A 296 16.20 -16.28 -20.33
C LEU A 296 14.73 -16.43 -19.86
N PHE A 297 14.44 -16.07 -18.61
CA PHE A 297 13.08 -16.09 -18.10
C PHE A 297 12.15 -15.12 -18.83
N CYS A 298 12.61 -13.88 -19.07
CA CYS A 298 11.82 -12.90 -19.82
C CYS A 298 11.61 -13.34 -21.28
N GLY A 299 12.62 -13.97 -21.90
CA GLY A 299 12.50 -14.52 -23.25
C GLY A 299 11.45 -15.62 -23.35
N ILE A 300 11.43 -16.56 -22.39
CA ILE A 300 10.41 -17.61 -22.32
C ILE A 300 9.01 -17.03 -22.06
N ALA A 301 8.92 -16.02 -21.17
CA ALA A 301 7.64 -15.42 -20.84
C ALA A 301 7.07 -14.51 -21.96
N SER A 302 7.87 -14.15 -22.96
CA SER A 302 7.43 -13.36 -24.12
C SER A 302 6.93 -14.20 -25.32
N LEU A 303 7.15 -15.52 -25.27
CA LEU A 303 6.63 -16.52 -26.22
C LEU A 303 5.26 -16.98 -25.81
#